data_768cfb5b2e073f58f9cc8080a72c11fd
#
_entry.id   768cfb5b2e073f58f9cc8080a72c11fd
#
_cell.length_a   1.000
_cell.length_b   1.000
_cell.length_c   1.000
_cell.angle_alpha   90.00
_cell.angle_beta   90.00
_cell.angle_gamma   90.00
#
_symmetry.space_group_name_H-M   'P 1'
#
loop_
_entity.id
_entity.type
_entity.pdbx_description
1 polymer ?
#
loop_
_entity_poly.entity_id
_entity_poly.type
_entity_poly.pdbx_seq_one_letter_code
_entity_poly.pdbx_strand_id
1 'polypeptide(L)'
;MIAKTIEELDKIREECRKIVNKRASISAMAAAIPIPGIDIGADVAIMMELLNDINRKFGVSKEQIDQLDTKSKELILIIATSLGNELIGKTIGKKMVMNLLKKAASRVATKQTSKLIPVIGIGISASISFATMKYLGNSHIEECYQIVKRYIEQQQQ
;
A
#
# COMPACT_ATOMS: atom_id res chain seq x y z
N MET A 1 -3.51 -6.94 16.00
CA MET A 1 -3.48 -6.06 17.20
C MET A 1 -2.69 -4.82 16.83
N ILE A 2 -3.15 -3.63 17.22
CA ILE A 2 -2.45 -2.36 16.97
C ILE A 2 -1.21 -2.28 17.86
N ALA A 3 -0.09 -1.74 17.34
CA ALA A 3 1.13 -1.51 18.12
C ALA A 3 0.85 -0.60 19.33
N LYS A 4 1.49 -0.89 20.44
CA LYS A 4 1.37 -0.12 21.69
C LYS A 4 2.53 0.85 21.90
N THR A 5 3.63 0.64 21.22
CA THR A 5 4.84 1.46 21.32
C THR A 5 5.34 1.86 19.94
N ILE A 6 6.11 2.95 19.89
CA ILE A 6 6.75 3.40 18.64
C ILE A 6 7.78 2.37 18.14
N GLU A 7 8.48 1.70 19.05
CA GLU A 7 9.45 0.66 18.67
C GLU A 7 8.77 -0.54 17.97
N GLU A 8 7.64 -1.00 18.48
CA GLU A 8 6.84 -2.04 17.79
C GLU A 8 6.36 -1.56 16.42
N LEU A 9 5.92 -0.31 16.35
CA LEU A 9 5.44 0.31 15.12
C LEU A 9 6.55 0.40 14.06
N ASP A 10 7.77 0.76 14.46
CA ASP A 10 8.94 0.80 13.56
C ASP A 10 9.29 -0.60 13.01
N LYS A 11 9.23 -1.63 13.85
CA LYS A 11 9.42 -3.02 13.40
C LYS A 11 8.38 -3.43 12.35
N ILE A 12 7.10 -3.12 12.59
CA ILE A 12 6.01 -3.39 11.64
C ILE A 12 6.27 -2.68 10.30
N ARG A 13 6.69 -1.42 10.35
CA ARG A 13 7.04 -0.62 9.17
C ARG A 13 8.11 -1.30 8.33
N GLU A 14 9.21 -1.75 8.95
CA GLU A 14 10.30 -2.42 8.26
C GLU A 14 9.88 -3.79 7.68
N GLU A 15 9.07 -4.56 8.40
CA GLU A 15 8.51 -5.80 7.88
C GLU A 15 7.64 -5.54 6.65
N CYS A 16 6.78 -4.53 6.69
CA CYS A 16 5.92 -4.16 5.56
C CYS A 16 6.75 -3.73 4.34
N ARG A 17 7.85 -2.98 4.53
CA ARG A 17 8.77 -2.61 3.44
C ARG A 17 9.39 -3.83 2.75
N LYS A 18 9.75 -4.87 3.51
CA LYS A 18 10.24 -6.14 2.94
C LYS A 18 9.15 -6.84 2.11
N ILE A 19 7.91 -6.83 2.59
CA ILE A 19 6.77 -7.39 1.85
C ILE A 19 6.54 -6.63 0.54
N VAL A 20 6.57 -5.30 0.57
CA VAL A 20 6.45 -4.46 -0.63
C VAL A 20 7.54 -4.78 -1.65
N ASN A 21 8.79 -4.87 -1.23
CA ASN A 21 9.89 -5.22 -2.11
C ASN A 21 9.69 -6.58 -2.77
N LYS A 22 9.30 -7.60 -1.99
CA LYS A 22 9.02 -8.95 -2.51
C LYS A 22 7.87 -8.95 -3.53
N ARG A 23 6.74 -8.30 -3.21
CA ARG A 23 5.57 -8.24 -4.09
C ARG A 23 5.85 -7.44 -5.37
N ALA A 24 6.58 -6.32 -5.27
CA ALA A 24 6.99 -5.55 -6.43
C ALA A 24 7.88 -6.35 -7.38
N SER A 25 8.79 -7.16 -6.84
CA SER A 25 9.63 -8.06 -7.66
C SER A 25 8.80 -9.13 -8.39
N ILE A 26 7.78 -9.71 -7.72
CA ILE A 26 6.87 -10.67 -8.34
C ILE A 26 6.07 -10.01 -9.47
N SER A 27 5.54 -8.81 -9.24
CA SER A 27 4.81 -8.05 -10.26
C SER A 27 5.69 -7.73 -11.48
N ALA A 28 6.95 -7.32 -11.27
CA ALA A 28 7.90 -7.09 -12.36
C ALA A 28 8.21 -8.36 -13.16
N MET A 29 8.36 -9.49 -12.49
CA MET A 29 8.58 -10.78 -13.16
C MET A 29 7.36 -11.21 -13.98
N ALA A 30 6.15 -11.04 -13.47
CA ALA A 30 4.93 -11.34 -14.20
C ALA A 30 4.78 -10.45 -15.44
N ALA A 31 5.09 -9.16 -15.35
CA ALA A 31 5.05 -8.23 -16.47
C ALA A 31 6.13 -8.50 -17.54
N ALA A 32 7.21 -9.20 -17.21
CA ALA A 32 8.27 -9.57 -18.15
C ALA A 32 7.92 -10.78 -19.02
N ILE A 33 6.89 -11.57 -18.66
CA ILE A 33 6.44 -12.73 -19.44
C ILE A 33 5.29 -12.28 -20.34
N PRO A 34 5.46 -12.30 -21.68
CA PRO A 34 4.40 -11.90 -22.61
C PRO A 34 3.36 -13.03 -22.72
N ILE A 35 2.49 -13.15 -21.74
CA ILE A 35 1.33 -14.04 -21.81
C ILE A 35 0.12 -13.20 -22.24
N PRO A 36 -0.48 -13.47 -23.42
CA PRO A 36 -1.67 -12.78 -23.86
C PRO A 36 -2.79 -12.92 -22.81
N GLY A 37 -3.31 -11.78 -22.29
CA GLY A 37 -4.43 -11.78 -21.34
C GLY A 37 -4.05 -11.74 -19.86
N ILE A 38 -2.76 -11.74 -19.48
CA ILE A 38 -2.31 -11.44 -18.11
C ILE A 38 -1.84 -9.99 -18.06
N ASP A 39 -2.77 -9.07 -18.02
CA ASP A 39 -2.44 -7.66 -17.96
C ASP A 39 -2.67 -7.07 -16.55
N ILE A 40 -3.59 -6.17 -16.46
CA ILE A 40 -3.90 -5.37 -15.27
C ILE A 40 -4.47 -6.23 -14.12
N GLY A 41 -5.02 -7.40 -14.43
CA GLY A 41 -5.67 -8.27 -13.43
C GLY A 41 -4.70 -8.86 -12.40
N ALA A 42 -3.48 -9.25 -12.81
CA ALA A 42 -2.47 -9.79 -11.92
C ALA A 42 -1.95 -8.72 -10.96
N ASP A 43 -1.62 -7.52 -11.47
CA ASP A 43 -1.16 -6.39 -10.67
C ASP A 43 -2.22 -5.91 -9.67
N VAL A 44 -3.50 -5.90 -10.08
CA VAL A 44 -4.62 -5.58 -9.20
C VAL A 44 -4.74 -6.59 -8.06
N ALA A 45 -4.63 -7.89 -8.35
CA ALA A 45 -4.71 -8.93 -7.33
C ALA A 45 -3.53 -8.85 -6.35
N ILE A 46 -2.30 -8.71 -6.84
CA ILE A 46 -1.09 -8.58 -6.02
C ILE A 46 -1.17 -7.34 -5.14
N MET A 47 -1.60 -6.20 -5.69
CA MET A 47 -1.72 -4.96 -4.93
C MET A 47 -2.84 -5.04 -3.90
N MET A 48 -3.97 -5.67 -4.23
CA MET A 48 -5.07 -5.85 -3.27
C MET A 48 -4.63 -6.68 -2.06
N GLU A 49 -3.91 -7.78 -2.28
CA GLU A 49 -3.31 -8.56 -1.19
C GLU A 49 -2.29 -7.74 -0.40
N LEU A 50 -1.42 -7.01 -1.09
CA LEU A 50 -0.39 -6.19 -0.45
C LEU A 50 -0.99 -5.14 0.49
N LEU A 51 -1.99 -4.38 0.04
CA LEU A 51 -2.64 -3.36 0.87
C LEU A 51 -3.38 -3.98 2.06
N ASN A 52 -4.05 -5.12 1.86
CA ASN A 52 -4.68 -5.86 2.95
C ASN A 52 -3.66 -6.41 3.96
N ASP A 53 -2.50 -6.92 3.49
CA ASP A 53 -1.42 -7.38 4.36
C ASP A 53 -0.83 -6.25 5.19
N ILE A 54 -0.61 -5.08 4.59
CA ILE A 54 -0.15 -3.88 5.29
C ILE A 54 -1.17 -3.49 6.37
N ASN A 55 -2.46 -3.37 6.04
CA ASN A 55 -3.50 -3.04 7.01
C ASN A 55 -3.53 -4.03 8.18
N ARG A 56 -3.43 -5.34 7.89
CA ARG A 56 -3.39 -6.38 8.94
C ARG A 56 -2.17 -6.27 9.83
N LYS A 57 -1.00 -6.00 9.26
CA LYS A 57 0.25 -5.82 10.02
C LYS A 57 0.18 -4.62 10.97
N PHE A 58 -0.37 -3.51 10.52
CA PHE A 58 -0.56 -2.32 11.36
C PHE A 58 -1.74 -2.43 12.32
N GLY A 59 -2.56 -3.49 12.22
CA GLY A 59 -3.72 -3.68 13.09
C GLY A 59 -4.93 -2.81 12.72
N VAL A 60 -4.98 -2.32 11.49
CA VAL A 60 -5.98 -1.35 11.00
C VAL A 60 -6.83 -1.89 9.84
N SER A 61 -6.90 -3.22 9.66
CA SER A 61 -7.85 -3.82 8.73
C SER A 61 -9.28 -3.58 9.23
N LYS A 62 -10.26 -3.73 8.32
CA LYS A 62 -11.67 -3.56 8.69
C LYS A 62 -12.06 -4.44 9.87
N GLU A 63 -11.70 -5.73 9.81
CA GLU A 63 -12.02 -6.71 10.84
C GLU A 63 -11.39 -6.38 12.20
N GLN A 64 -10.15 -5.87 12.19
CA GLN A 64 -9.43 -5.49 13.40
C GLN A 64 -10.00 -4.22 14.02
N ILE A 65 -10.35 -3.22 13.20
CA ILE A 65 -10.99 -1.99 13.67
C ILE A 65 -12.39 -2.26 14.20
N ASP A 66 -13.14 -3.16 13.59
CA ASP A 66 -14.49 -3.53 14.07
C ASP A 66 -14.47 -4.24 15.42
N GLN A 67 -13.34 -4.81 15.85
CA GLN A 67 -13.13 -5.45 17.15
C GLN A 67 -12.68 -4.48 18.26
N LEU A 68 -12.35 -3.24 17.93
CA LEU A 68 -11.97 -2.23 18.91
C LEU A 68 -13.20 -1.71 19.69
N ASP A 69 -12.95 -1.20 20.88
CA ASP A 69 -13.95 -0.40 21.59
C ASP A 69 -14.34 0.87 20.79
N THR A 70 -15.51 1.40 21.08
CA THR A 70 -16.09 2.53 20.31
C THR A 70 -15.16 3.74 20.26
N LYS A 71 -14.51 4.09 21.37
CA LYS A 71 -13.63 5.27 21.44
C LYS A 71 -12.37 5.08 20.59
N SER A 72 -11.73 3.93 20.71
CA SER A 72 -10.54 3.58 19.93
C SER A 72 -10.84 3.52 18.43
N LYS A 73 -11.97 2.93 18.06
CA LYS A 73 -12.45 2.87 16.68
C LYS A 73 -12.68 4.26 16.09
N GLU A 74 -13.46 5.10 16.78
CA GLU A 74 -13.75 6.48 16.35
C GLU A 74 -12.47 7.28 16.20
N LEU A 75 -11.56 7.22 17.18
CA LEU A 75 -10.29 7.94 17.17
C LEU A 75 -9.43 7.58 15.94
N ILE A 76 -9.25 6.29 15.66
CA ILE A 76 -8.48 5.84 14.49
C ILE A 76 -9.12 6.32 13.18
N LEU A 77 -10.44 6.23 13.05
CA LEU A 77 -11.14 6.64 11.84
C LEU A 77 -11.09 8.16 11.65
N ILE A 78 -11.16 8.95 12.71
CA ILE A 78 -10.97 10.41 12.67
C ILE A 78 -9.55 10.75 12.22
N ILE A 79 -8.52 10.11 12.80
CA ILE A 79 -7.13 10.30 12.41
C ILE A 79 -6.93 9.93 10.93
N ALA A 80 -7.42 8.77 10.50
CA ALA A 80 -7.31 8.31 9.12
C ALA A 80 -7.94 9.30 8.14
N THR A 81 -9.15 9.78 8.44
CA THR A 81 -9.87 10.76 7.62
C THR A 81 -9.13 12.09 7.58
N SER A 82 -8.58 12.56 8.71
CA SER A 82 -7.83 13.82 8.78
C SER A 82 -6.54 13.80 7.95
N LEU A 83 -5.97 12.61 7.74
CA LEU A 83 -4.80 12.39 6.90
C LEU A 83 -5.17 12.06 5.44
N GLY A 84 -6.45 12.07 5.09
CA GLY A 84 -6.94 11.78 3.74
C GLY A 84 -6.83 10.31 3.34
N ASN A 85 -6.66 9.39 4.31
CA ASN A 85 -6.61 7.97 4.02
C ASN A 85 -8.01 7.38 3.89
N GLU A 86 -8.26 6.70 2.76
CA GLU A 86 -9.55 6.08 2.46
C GLU A 86 -9.55 4.55 2.59
N LEU A 87 -8.41 3.94 2.93
CA LEU A 87 -8.25 2.48 2.96
C LEU A 87 -8.42 1.87 4.35
N ILE A 88 -8.19 2.66 5.40
CA ILE A 88 -8.26 2.21 6.78
C ILE A 88 -9.71 1.92 7.19
N GLY A 89 -9.93 0.76 7.79
CA GLY A 89 -11.27 0.33 8.25
C GLY A 89 -12.26 0.02 7.13
N LYS A 90 -11.80 -0.10 5.89
CA LYS A 90 -12.64 -0.42 4.74
C LYS A 90 -12.21 -1.72 4.06
N THR A 91 -13.15 -2.37 3.39
CA THR A 91 -12.85 -3.49 2.49
C THR A 91 -12.21 -2.96 1.22
N ILE A 92 -10.97 -3.39 0.95
CA ILE A 92 -10.22 -2.98 -0.25
C ILE A 92 -10.67 -3.83 -1.44
N GLY A 93 -11.42 -3.24 -2.36
CA GLY A 93 -11.96 -3.92 -3.54
C GLY A 93 -11.16 -3.64 -4.82
N LYS A 94 -11.37 -4.48 -5.85
CA LYS A 94 -10.66 -4.40 -7.15
C LYS A 94 -10.77 -3.03 -7.81
N LYS A 95 -11.95 -2.40 -7.82
CA LYS A 95 -12.17 -1.09 -8.44
C LYS A 95 -11.36 0.01 -7.76
N MET A 96 -11.28 -0.02 -6.43
CA MET A 96 -10.46 0.92 -5.64
C MET A 96 -8.98 0.77 -5.99
N VAL A 97 -8.47 -0.47 -5.97
CA VAL A 97 -7.08 -0.78 -6.29
C VAL A 97 -6.73 -0.39 -7.72
N MET A 98 -7.61 -0.66 -8.69
CA MET A 98 -7.39 -0.27 -10.08
C MET A 98 -7.25 1.26 -10.23
N ASN A 99 -8.07 2.04 -9.54
CA ASN A 99 -7.97 3.50 -9.56
C ASN A 99 -6.66 4.00 -8.92
N LEU A 100 -6.23 3.37 -7.82
CA LEU A 100 -4.96 3.69 -7.16
C LEU A 100 -3.76 3.36 -8.06
N LEU A 101 -3.76 2.20 -8.71
CA LEU A 101 -2.71 1.81 -9.66
C LEU A 101 -2.63 2.76 -10.86
N LYS A 102 -3.76 3.16 -11.45
CA LYS A 102 -3.80 4.14 -12.54
C LYS A 102 -3.20 5.48 -12.12
N LYS A 103 -3.57 6.00 -10.95
CA LYS A 103 -3.01 7.25 -10.41
C LYS A 103 -1.51 7.13 -10.13
N ALA A 104 -1.07 6.03 -9.55
CA ALA A 104 0.33 5.80 -9.22
C ALA A 104 1.17 5.63 -10.50
N ALA A 105 0.70 4.87 -11.48
CA ALA A 105 1.37 4.69 -12.77
C ALA A 105 1.55 6.03 -13.50
N SER A 106 0.55 6.89 -13.53
CA SER A 106 0.64 8.23 -14.10
C SER A 106 1.72 9.08 -13.40
N ARG A 107 1.80 9.04 -12.07
CA ARG A 107 2.82 9.77 -11.31
C ARG A 107 4.22 9.23 -11.52
N VAL A 108 4.38 7.92 -11.63
CA VAL A 108 5.67 7.27 -11.92
C VAL A 108 6.12 7.59 -13.33
N ALA A 109 5.23 7.51 -14.32
CA ALA A 109 5.54 7.83 -15.72
C ALA A 109 6.01 9.29 -15.88
N THR A 110 5.34 10.27 -15.26
CA THR A 110 5.74 11.67 -15.32
C THR A 110 7.11 11.96 -14.70
N LYS A 111 7.50 11.21 -13.67
CA LYS A 111 8.83 11.35 -13.06
C LYS A 111 9.94 10.70 -13.88
N GLN A 112 9.64 9.68 -14.68
CA GLN A 112 10.62 8.96 -15.51
C GLN A 112 10.88 9.62 -16.86
N THR A 113 9.96 10.44 -17.37
CA THR A 113 10.15 11.16 -18.66
C THR A 113 11.29 12.18 -18.67
N SER A 114 11.83 12.52 -17.50
CA SER A 114 13.01 13.41 -17.40
C SER A 114 14.36 12.71 -17.60
N LYS A 115 14.38 11.38 -17.75
CA LYS A 115 15.59 10.61 -18.07
C LYS A 115 15.27 9.62 -19.20
N LEU A 116 15.38 10.11 -20.41
CA LEU A 116 15.26 9.35 -21.65
C LEU A 116 16.11 8.08 -21.62
N ILE A 117 15.45 6.93 -21.48
CA ILE A 117 15.98 5.67 -21.97
C ILE A 117 14.95 5.14 -22.95
N PRO A 118 15.24 5.10 -24.25
CA PRO A 118 14.40 4.42 -25.21
C PRO A 118 14.64 2.91 -25.08
N VAL A 119 14.05 2.30 -24.07
CA VAL A 119 13.97 0.84 -24.00
C VAL A 119 12.61 0.45 -24.56
N ILE A 120 12.64 0.09 -25.82
CA ILE A 120 11.50 -0.40 -26.58
C ILE A 120 11.15 -1.81 -26.07
N GLY A 121 9.94 -2.03 -25.51
CA GLY A 121 9.40 -3.36 -25.29
C GLY A 121 9.15 -3.74 -23.82
N ILE A 122 9.18 -5.04 -23.54
CA ILE A 122 8.80 -5.72 -22.29
C ILE A 122 9.46 -5.14 -21.03
N GLY A 123 10.71 -4.66 -21.13
CA GLY A 123 11.44 -4.10 -20.00
C GLY A 123 10.85 -2.81 -19.41
N ILE A 124 10.15 -1.99 -20.21
CA ILE A 124 9.51 -0.76 -19.72
C ILE A 124 8.30 -1.08 -18.86
N SER A 125 7.46 -2.02 -19.30
CA SER A 125 6.27 -2.45 -18.56
C SER A 125 6.64 -3.03 -17.20
N ALA A 126 7.66 -3.88 -17.13
CA ALA A 126 8.15 -4.46 -15.88
C ALA A 126 8.70 -3.40 -14.92
N SER A 127 9.46 -2.41 -15.43
CA SER A 127 10.01 -1.33 -14.62
C SER A 127 8.93 -0.39 -14.08
N ILE A 128 7.92 -0.09 -14.88
CA ILE A 128 6.77 0.74 -14.46
C ILE A 128 5.93 0.00 -13.43
N SER A 129 5.68 -1.29 -13.63
CA SER A 129 4.93 -2.13 -12.70
C SER A 129 5.65 -2.22 -11.34
N PHE A 130 6.96 -2.50 -11.33
CA PHE A 130 7.78 -2.51 -10.14
C PHE A 130 7.76 -1.16 -9.40
N ALA A 131 8.02 -0.07 -10.11
CA ALA A 131 8.06 1.27 -9.54
C ALA A 131 6.70 1.72 -9.00
N THR A 132 5.62 1.41 -9.71
CA THR A 132 4.24 1.72 -9.30
C THR A 132 3.87 0.94 -8.03
N MET A 133 4.19 -0.35 -7.99
CA MET A 133 3.93 -1.22 -6.86
C MET A 133 4.68 -0.76 -5.61
N LYS A 134 5.98 -0.43 -5.75
CA LYS A 134 6.78 0.14 -4.66
C LYS A 134 6.26 1.48 -4.19
N TYR A 135 5.94 2.38 -5.12
CA TYR A 135 5.43 3.70 -4.78
C TYR A 135 4.15 3.60 -3.95
N LEU A 136 3.17 2.85 -4.44
CA LEU A 136 1.86 2.74 -3.78
C LEU A 136 1.96 1.99 -2.46
N GLY A 137 2.71 0.89 -2.40
CA GLY A 137 2.91 0.11 -1.18
C GLY A 137 3.63 0.92 -0.10
N ASN A 138 4.72 1.62 -0.43
CA ASN A 138 5.46 2.43 0.52
C ASN A 138 4.66 3.66 0.98
N SER A 139 3.90 4.30 0.07
CA SER A 139 3.00 5.40 0.44
C SER A 139 1.99 4.95 1.49
N HIS A 140 1.37 3.78 1.27
CA HIS A 140 0.38 3.25 2.19
C HIS A 140 0.99 2.83 3.54
N ILE A 141 2.21 2.29 3.54
CA ILE A 141 2.95 2.02 4.79
C ILE A 141 3.13 3.28 5.62
N GLU A 142 3.58 4.37 5.00
CA GLU A 142 3.78 5.64 5.70
C GLU A 142 2.46 6.23 6.23
N GLU A 143 1.38 6.12 5.46
CA GLU A 143 0.04 6.53 5.90
C GLU A 143 -0.41 5.73 7.13
N CYS A 144 -0.33 4.39 7.09
CA CYS A 144 -0.64 3.53 8.23
C CYS A 144 0.23 3.86 9.45
N TYR A 145 1.53 4.05 9.22
CA TYR A 145 2.47 4.42 10.27
C TYR A 145 2.06 5.72 10.96
N GLN A 146 1.76 6.78 10.21
CA GLN A 146 1.36 8.07 10.78
C GLN A 146 0.03 7.98 11.54
N ILE A 147 -0.91 7.19 11.04
CA ILE A 147 -2.20 6.98 11.71
C ILE A 147 -2.00 6.29 13.07
N VAL A 148 -1.28 5.17 13.09
CA VAL A 148 -1.05 4.41 14.32
C VAL A 148 -0.16 5.18 15.29
N LYS A 149 0.85 5.91 14.79
CA LYS A 149 1.69 6.78 15.63
C LYS A 149 0.86 7.83 16.36
N ARG A 150 0.00 8.57 15.65
CA ARG A 150 -0.88 9.57 16.29
C ARG A 150 -1.86 8.93 17.27
N TYR A 151 -2.36 7.73 16.95
CA TYR A 151 -3.21 6.99 17.88
C TYR A 151 -2.47 6.64 19.18
N ILE A 152 -1.23 6.13 19.11
CA ILE A 152 -0.40 5.85 20.29
C ILE A 152 -0.16 7.12 21.12
N GLU A 153 0.22 8.23 20.48
CA GLU A 153 0.50 9.51 21.14
C GLU A 153 -0.73 10.07 21.88
N GLN A 154 -1.93 9.89 21.33
CA GLN A 154 -3.18 10.33 21.98
C GLN A 154 -3.66 9.41 23.11
N GLN A 155 -3.23 8.15 23.13
CA GLN A 155 -3.54 7.22 24.22
C GLN A 155 -2.66 7.45 25.46
N GLN A 156 -1.55 8.18 25.32
CA GLN A 156 -0.59 8.47 26.39
C GLN A 156 -0.85 9.83 27.08
N GLN A 157 -1.80 10.60 26.57
CA GLN A 157 -2.25 11.87 27.17
C GLN A 157 -3.46 11.67 28.08
#